data_83739ec8a4f0cc3e89056deb74cfbfd3
#
_entry.id   83739ec8a4f0cc3e89056deb74cfbfd3
#
_cell.length_a   1.000
_cell.length_b   1.000
_cell.length_c   1.000
_cell.angle_alpha   90.00
_cell.angle_beta   90.00
_cell.angle_gamma   90.00
#
_symmetry.space_group_name_H-M   'P 1'
#
loop_
_entity.id
_entity.type
_entity.pdbx_description
1 polymer ?
#
loop_
_entity_poly.entity_id
_entity_poly.type
_entity_poly.pdbx_seq_one_letter_code
_entity_poly.pdbx_strand_id
1 'polypeptide(L)'
;MNTDLTTEQKDYATFLPALSGFYATFIGKQRREEYVDKSRIPYPSMESMNWLNKKEGLFNYHWSLYSAGHAELDINKDAPKEDMIRDRDRNNSWMLGDSGGFQIGKGVWEGDWKDPNCPKAQKKREQVLAWMDAYMDYGMILDI
;
A
#
# COMPACT_ATOMS: atom_id res chain seq x y z
N MET A 1 -12.31 -12.05 -1.77
CA MET A 1 -11.98 -11.57 -0.42
C MET A 1 -13.26 -11.37 0.38
N ASN A 2 -13.28 -11.74 1.62
CA ASN A 2 -14.41 -11.47 2.51
C ASN A 2 -14.28 -10.05 3.08
N THR A 3 -15.22 -9.18 2.74
CA THR A 3 -15.27 -7.80 3.24
C THR A 3 -16.23 -7.63 4.42
N ASP A 4 -16.84 -8.72 4.88
CA ASP A 4 -17.74 -8.66 6.03
C ASP A 4 -16.94 -8.35 7.30
N LEU A 5 -17.37 -7.32 8.00
CA LEU A 5 -16.80 -6.97 9.28
C LEU A 5 -17.28 -7.93 10.36
N THR A 6 -16.39 -8.30 11.28
CA THR A 6 -16.79 -8.99 12.50
C THR A 6 -17.66 -8.09 13.37
N THR A 7 -18.40 -8.65 14.31
CA THR A 7 -19.21 -7.86 15.24
C THR A 7 -18.37 -6.84 15.99
N GLU A 8 -17.17 -7.22 16.43
CA GLU A 8 -16.23 -6.31 17.09
C GLU A 8 -15.81 -5.15 16.20
N GLN A 9 -15.52 -5.42 14.93
CA GLN A 9 -15.11 -4.39 13.96
C GLN A 9 -16.25 -3.40 13.65
N LYS A 10 -17.50 -3.81 13.77
CA LYS A 10 -18.65 -2.91 13.59
C LYS A 10 -18.83 -1.97 14.78
N ASP A 11 -18.48 -2.42 15.97
CA ASP A 11 -18.71 -1.69 17.22
C ASP A 11 -17.56 -0.74 17.58
N TYR A 12 -16.35 -0.98 17.04
CA TYR A 12 -15.15 -0.22 17.39
C TYR A 12 -14.45 0.34 16.16
N ALA A 13 -13.73 1.44 16.36
CA ALA A 13 -12.83 1.96 15.35
C ALA A 13 -11.68 0.98 15.08
N THR A 14 -11.34 0.81 13.83
CA THR A 14 -10.23 -0.06 13.40
C THR A 14 -9.00 0.79 13.14
N PHE A 15 -7.89 0.46 13.79
CA PHE A 15 -6.60 1.08 13.52
C PHE A 15 -6.00 0.52 12.22
N LEU A 16 -5.56 1.41 11.33
CA LEU A 16 -4.90 1.06 10.08
C LEU A 16 -3.46 1.60 10.08
N PRO A 17 -2.48 0.78 10.47
CA PRO A 17 -1.09 1.21 10.42
C PRO A 17 -0.67 1.44 8.97
N ALA A 18 -0.02 2.58 8.72
CA ALA A 18 0.49 2.92 7.40
C ALA A 18 1.80 2.19 7.11
N LEU A 19 1.88 1.54 5.97
CA LEU A 19 3.11 0.98 5.44
C LEU A 19 3.95 2.09 4.81
N SER A 20 5.18 2.26 5.27
CA SER A 20 6.11 3.17 4.62
C SER A 20 6.71 2.54 3.36
N GLY A 21 6.99 3.37 2.35
CA GLY A 21 7.68 2.91 1.15
C GLY A 21 9.08 2.35 1.46
N PHE A 22 9.74 2.90 2.45
CA PHE A 22 11.04 2.41 2.93
C PHE A 22 10.96 0.97 3.46
N TYR A 23 10.01 0.71 4.33
CA TYR A 23 9.77 -0.61 4.92
C TYR A 23 9.42 -1.66 3.86
N ALA A 24 8.47 -1.33 2.99
CA ALA A 24 8.08 -2.21 1.89
C ALA A 24 9.24 -2.51 0.95
N THR A 25 10.07 -1.51 0.63
CA THR A 25 11.26 -1.67 -0.20
C THR A 25 12.27 -2.66 0.39
N PHE A 26 12.49 -2.61 1.71
CA PHE A 26 13.42 -3.54 2.36
C PHE A 26 12.94 -4.99 2.27
N ILE A 27 11.68 -5.24 2.52
CA ILE A 27 11.10 -6.57 2.40
C ILE A 27 11.19 -7.08 0.95
N GLY A 28 10.85 -6.24 -0.03
CA GLY A 28 10.94 -6.58 -1.44
C GLY A 28 12.38 -6.92 -1.88
N LYS A 29 13.35 -6.15 -1.45
CA LYS A 29 14.77 -6.44 -1.72
C LYS A 29 15.21 -7.77 -1.15
N GLN A 30 14.83 -8.08 0.07
CA GLN A 30 15.19 -9.35 0.68
C GLN A 30 14.55 -10.54 -0.06
N ARG A 31 13.30 -10.42 -0.45
CA ARG A 31 12.60 -11.45 -1.22
C ARG A 31 13.26 -11.75 -2.56
N ARG A 32 13.88 -10.76 -3.17
CA ARG A 32 14.60 -10.87 -4.45
C ARG A 32 16.10 -11.14 -4.30
N GLU A 33 16.54 -11.50 -3.09
CA GLU A 33 17.93 -11.78 -2.76
C GLU A 33 18.89 -10.60 -3.04
N GLU A 34 18.36 -9.38 -3.08
CA GLU A 34 19.19 -8.19 -3.17
C GLU A 34 19.90 -7.93 -1.83
N TYR A 35 21.07 -7.28 -1.90
CA TYR A 35 21.81 -6.93 -0.67
C TYR A 35 20.99 -6.02 0.24
N VAL A 36 20.85 -6.44 1.48
CA VAL A 36 20.28 -5.66 2.56
C VAL A 36 21.26 -5.69 3.73
N ASP A 37 21.60 -4.52 4.26
CA ASP A 37 22.44 -4.44 5.47
C ASP A 37 21.70 -5.05 6.66
N LYS A 38 22.10 -6.25 7.03
CA LYS A 38 21.48 -7.01 8.12
C LYS A 38 21.93 -6.56 9.51
N SER A 39 22.95 -5.71 9.62
CA SER A 39 23.46 -5.25 10.91
C SER A 39 22.43 -4.48 11.73
N ARG A 40 21.42 -3.92 11.05
CA ARG A 40 20.34 -3.14 11.67
C ARG A 40 19.04 -3.93 11.85
N ILE A 41 19.04 -5.21 11.46
CA ILE A 41 17.84 -6.05 11.55
C ILE A 41 18.01 -6.94 12.77
N PRO A 42 17.14 -6.82 13.79
CA PRO A 42 17.26 -7.60 15.03
C PRO A 42 16.94 -9.09 14.84
N TYR A 43 16.37 -9.46 13.71
CA TYR A 43 15.97 -10.82 13.39
C TYR A 43 16.58 -11.30 12.07
N PRO A 44 16.66 -12.60 11.84
CA PRO A 44 17.34 -13.16 10.66
C PRO A 44 16.65 -12.85 9.34
N SER A 45 15.39 -12.42 9.37
CA SER A 45 14.62 -12.15 8.17
C SER A 45 13.73 -10.90 8.31
N MET A 46 13.63 -10.11 7.25
CA MET A 46 12.70 -8.99 7.18
C MET A 46 11.23 -9.45 7.17
N GLU A 47 10.95 -10.65 6.68
CA GLU A 47 9.60 -11.23 6.72
C GLU A 47 9.09 -11.43 8.16
N SER A 48 9.99 -11.62 9.12
CA SER A 48 9.60 -11.67 10.53
C SER A 48 8.96 -10.38 11.03
N MET A 49 9.24 -9.26 10.40
CA MET A 49 8.66 -7.96 10.70
C MET A 49 7.40 -7.65 9.88
N ASN A 50 7.11 -8.45 8.86
CA ASN A 50 5.95 -8.27 8.01
C ASN A 50 4.67 -8.76 8.68
N TRP A 51 3.90 -7.83 9.29
CA TRP A 51 2.65 -8.20 9.98
C TRP A 51 1.52 -8.68 9.06
N LEU A 52 1.66 -8.53 7.74
CA LEU A 52 0.74 -9.10 6.75
C LEU A 52 1.04 -10.57 6.45
N ASN A 53 2.23 -11.04 6.80
CA ASN A 53 2.64 -12.43 6.57
C ASN A 53 2.30 -13.28 7.79
N LYS A 54 1.20 -14.01 7.70
CA LYS A 54 0.70 -14.88 8.77
C LYS A 54 1.65 -16.03 9.11
N LYS A 55 2.48 -16.47 8.16
CA LYS A 55 3.34 -17.65 8.34
C LYS A 55 4.66 -17.29 9.01
N GLU A 56 5.27 -16.19 8.60
CA GLU A 56 6.65 -15.83 8.99
C GLU A 56 6.72 -14.58 9.87
N GLY A 57 5.67 -13.80 9.92
CA GLY A 57 5.59 -12.61 10.77
C GLY A 57 5.61 -12.97 12.26
N LEU A 58 6.33 -12.20 13.06
CA LEU A 58 6.35 -12.35 14.53
C LEU A 58 4.99 -12.09 15.16
N PHE A 59 4.19 -11.27 14.51
CA PHE A 59 2.78 -11.05 14.82
C PHE A 59 2.02 -10.83 13.51
N ASN A 60 0.72 -11.04 13.54
CA ASN A 60 -0.13 -10.81 12.40
C ASN A 60 -1.20 -9.78 12.75
N TYR A 61 -1.33 -8.77 11.89
CA TYR A 61 -2.38 -7.78 11.97
C TYR A 61 -3.05 -7.63 10.60
N HIS A 62 -4.39 -7.63 10.59
CA HIS A 62 -5.15 -7.79 9.35
C HIS A 62 -5.34 -6.51 8.55
N TRP A 63 -5.09 -5.35 9.14
CA TRP A 63 -5.39 -4.05 8.54
C TRP A 63 -4.14 -3.25 8.27
N SER A 64 -4.13 -2.54 7.16
CA SER A 64 -3.05 -1.63 6.77
C SER A 64 -3.55 -0.54 5.85
N LEU A 65 -2.75 0.52 5.75
CA LEU A 65 -2.94 1.61 4.79
C LEU A 65 -1.66 1.74 3.94
N TYR A 66 -1.83 1.93 2.65
CA TYR A 66 -0.73 2.26 1.74
C TYR A 66 -1.15 3.38 0.80
N SER A 67 -0.25 4.37 0.59
CA SER A 67 -0.58 5.54 -0.20
C SER A 67 -0.24 5.38 -1.67
N ALA A 68 -1.16 5.77 -2.56
CA ALA A 68 -0.91 5.93 -3.98
C ALA A 68 0.28 6.85 -4.27
N GLY A 69 0.57 7.78 -3.36
CA GLY A 69 1.72 8.67 -3.45
C GLY A 69 3.08 7.98 -3.41
N HIS A 70 3.15 6.78 -2.84
CA HIS A 70 4.36 5.95 -2.76
C HIS A 70 4.33 4.76 -3.71
N ALA A 71 3.18 4.47 -4.30
CA ALA A 71 2.96 3.30 -5.14
C ALA A 71 3.51 3.45 -6.56
N GLU A 72 3.86 2.31 -7.16
CA GLU A 72 3.94 2.20 -8.61
C GLU A 72 2.51 2.08 -9.16
N LEU A 73 2.04 3.14 -9.78
CA LEU A 73 0.65 3.23 -10.26
C LEU A 73 0.42 2.51 -11.59
N ASP A 74 1.47 2.18 -12.31
CA ASP A 74 1.35 1.32 -13.49
C ASP A 74 1.22 -0.13 -13.04
N ILE A 75 0.00 -0.66 -13.10
CA ILE A 75 -0.32 -2.02 -12.64
C ILE A 75 0.33 -3.12 -13.47
N ASN A 76 0.79 -2.80 -14.68
CA ASN A 76 1.47 -3.75 -15.57
C ASN A 76 2.98 -3.77 -15.33
N LYS A 77 3.48 -2.86 -14.53
CA LYS A 77 4.90 -2.73 -14.26
C LYS A 77 5.31 -3.56 -13.04
N ASP A 78 6.43 -4.23 -13.16
CA ASP A 78 7.04 -4.90 -12.02
C ASP A 78 7.46 -3.88 -10.96
N ALA A 79 7.10 -4.15 -9.71
CA ALA A 79 7.33 -3.25 -8.59
C ALA A 79 7.87 -4.01 -7.37
N PRO A 80 9.16 -4.40 -7.37
CA PRO A 80 9.76 -5.17 -6.29
C PRO A 80 9.56 -4.57 -4.90
N LYS A 81 9.58 -3.24 -4.82
CA LYS A 81 9.35 -2.50 -3.57
C LYS A 81 7.93 -2.65 -2.99
N GLU A 82 7.03 -3.26 -3.74
CA GLU A 82 5.63 -3.45 -3.35
C GLU A 82 5.23 -4.91 -3.26
N ASP A 83 6.16 -5.83 -3.37
CA ASP A 83 5.86 -7.26 -3.34
C ASP A 83 5.06 -7.65 -2.09
N MET A 84 5.40 -7.13 -0.92
CA MET A 84 4.66 -7.44 0.30
C MET A 84 3.20 -6.96 0.28
N ILE A 85 2.89 -5.96 -0.54
CA ILE A 85 1.55 -5.40 -0.70
C ILE A 85 0.79 -6.16 -1.78
N ARG A 86 1.41 -6.33 -2.94
CA ARG A 86 0.79 -6.99 -4.10
C ARG A 86 0.56 -8.48 -3.89
N ASP A 87 1.47 -9.15 -3.17
CA ASP A 87 1.44 -10.59 -2.92
C ASP A 87 0.82 -10.97 -1.58
N ARG A 88 0.30 -10.00 -0.82
CA ARG A 88 -0.30 -10.29 0.47
C ARG A 88 -1.46 -11.28 0.36
N ASP A 89 -1.69 -12.04 1.41
CA ASP A 89 -2.86 -12.90 1.52
C ASP A 89 -4.14 -12.06 1.68
N ARG A 90 -4.85 -11.85 0.59
CA ARG A 90 -6.07 -11.02 0.55
C ARG A 90 -7.27 -11.67 1.24
N ASN A 91 -7.18 -12.93 1.62
CA ASN A 91 -8.19 -13.56 2.45
C ASN A 91 -7.99 -13.30 3.95
N ASN A 92 -6.78 -12.86 4.32
CA ASN A 92 -6.38 -12.64 5.71
C ASN A 92 -5.93 -11.18 5.99
N SER A 93 -6.02 -10.31 5.03
CA SER A 93 -5.63 -8.90 5.18
C SER A 93 -6.50 -7.98 4.37
N TRP A 94 -6.71 -6.78 4.88
CA TRP A 94 -7.43 -5.69 4.23
C TRP A 94 -6.53 -4.46 4.17
N MET A 95 -6.56 -3.80 3.03
CA MET A 95 -5.72 -2.63 2.82
C MET A 95 -6.55 -1.47 2.28
N LEU A 96 -6.42 -0.34 2.95
CA LEU A 96 -6.95 0.94 2.49
C LEU A 96 -5.90 1.64 1.63
N GLY A 97 -6.26 1.96 0.39
CA GLY A 97 -5.47 2.80 -0.49
C GLY A 97 -5.74 4.27 -0.19
N ASP A 98 -4.71 4.98 0.26
CA ASP A 98 -4.77 6.44 0.35
C ASP A 98 -4.62 7.07 -1.02
N SER A 99 -5.35 8.17 -1.27
CA SER A 99 -5.51 8.77 -2.60
C SER A 99 -4.27 9.47 -3.16
N GLY A 100 -3.29 9.81 -2.33
CA GLY A 100 -2.13 10.60 -2.76
C GLY A 100 -2.37 12.11 -2.81
N GLY A 101 -3.37 12.62 -2.08
CA GLY A 101 -3.67 14.06 -2.02
C GLY A 101 -2.49 14.92 -1.56
N PHE A 102 -1.61 14.37 -0.72
CA PHE A 102 -0.38 15.05 -0.30
C PHE A 102 0.54 15.37 -1.50
N GLN A 103 0.70 14.44 -2.45
CA GLN A 103 1.52 14.63 -3.65
C GLN A 103 0.96 15.71 -4.56
N ILE A 104 -0.36 15.83 -4.61
CA ILE A 104 -1.03 16.92 -5.34
C ILE A 104 -0.77 18.26 -4.64
N GLY A 105 -1.00 18.33 -3.35
CA GLY A 105 -0.80 19.54 -2.56
C GLY A 105 0.64 20.05 -2.56
N LYS A 106 1.62 19.16 -2.70
CA LYS A 106 3.05 19.49 -2.83
C LYS A 106 3.52 19.70 -4.27
N GLY A 107 2.64 19.58 -5.26
CA GLY A 107 2.99 19.73 -6.67
C GLY A 107 3.86 18.60 -7.24
N VAL A 108 3.96 17.47 -6.57
CA VAL A 108 4.73 16.30 -7.03
C VAL A 108 4.05 15.67 -8.25
N TRP A 109 2.73 15.62 -8.24
CA TRP A 109 1.94 15.19 -9.38
C TRP A 109 1.51 16.41 -10.19
N GLU A 110 2.05 16.51 -11.38
CA GLU A 110 1.79 17.64 -12.28
C GLU A 110 0.34 17.65 -12.79
N GLY A 111 -0.18 18.83 -13.02
CA GLY A 111 -1.48 19.07 -13.64
C GLY A 111 -2.26 20.16 -12.92
N ASP A 112 -3.29 20.67 -13.58
CA ASP A 112 -4.30 21.49 -12.94
C ASP A 112 -5.40 20.60 -12.37
N TRP A 113 -5.33 20.36 -11.08
CA TRP A 113 -6.25 19.44 -10.40
C TRP A 113 -7.64 20.03 -10.17
N LYS A 114 -7.79 21.34 -10.35
CA LYS A 114 -9.08 22.03 -10.30
C LYS A 114 -9.81 21.98 -11.63
N ASP A 115 -9.08 21.80 -12.72
CA ASP A 115 -9.66 21.61 -14.04
C ASP A 115 -10.00 20.12 -14.28
N PRO A 116 -11.29 19.77 -14.37
CA PRO A 116 -11.69 18.39 -14.62
C PRO A 116 -11.24 17.86 -15.99
N ASN A 117 -10.89 18.75 -16.92
CA ASN A 117 -10.47 18.40 -18.27
C ASN A 117 -8.94 18.39 -18.44
N CYS A 118 -8.16 18.66 -17.39
CA CYS A 118 -6.71 18.62 -17.47
C CYS A 118 -6.22 17.19 -17.77
N PRO A 119 -5.58 16.91 -18.94
CA PRO A 119 -5.21 15.56 -19.33
C PRO A 119 -4.24 14.87 -18.36
N LYS A 120 -3.29 15.62 -17.79
CA LYS A 120 -2.32 15.08 -16.83
C LYS A 120 -3.01 14.64 -15.54
N ALA A 121 -3.92 15.45 -15.04
CA ALA A 121 -4.67 15.14 -13.83
C ALA A 121 -5.63 13.96 -14.05
N GLN A 122 -6.33 13.91 -15.19
CA GLN A 122 -7.20 12.78 -15.55
C GLN A 122 -6.43 11.47 -15.63
N LYS A 123 -5.31 11.46 -16.36
CA LYS A 123 -4.45 10.27 -16.48
C LYS A 123 -4.01 9.76 -15.10
N LYS A 124 -3.62 10.66 -14.23
CA LYS A 124 -3.19 10.27 -12.87
C LYS A 124 -4.34 9.70 -12.03
N ARG A 125 -5.53 10.30 -12.11
CA ARG A 125 -6.73 9.77 -11.46
C ARG A 125 -7.06 8.35 -11.94
N GLU A 126 -7.02 8.12 -13.24
CA GLU A 126 -7.24 6.79 -13.82
C GLU A 126 -6.23 5.77 -13.33
N GLN A 127 -4.95 6.15 -13.26
CA GLN A 127 -3.90 5.29 -12.73
C GLN A 127 -4.12 4.94 -11.25
N VAL A 128 -4.51 5.92 -10.43
CA VAL A 128 -4.81 5.69 -9.00
C VAL A 128 -5.99 4.75 -8.84
N LEU A 129 -7.06 4.96 -9.60
CA LEU A 129 -8.24 4.09 -9.56
C LEU A 129 -7.91 2.67 -10.01
N ALA A 130 -7.15 2.50 -11.08
CA ALA A 130 -6.72 1.19 -11.56
C ALA A 130 -5.86 0.45 -10.53
N TRP A 131 -4.94 1.17 -9.87
CA TRP A 131 -4.12 0.63 -8.81
C TRP A 131 -4.95 0.22 -7.59
N MET A 132 -5.92 1.05 -7.17
CA MET A 132 -6.82 0.72 -6.07
C MET A 132 -7.66 -0.51 -6.38
N ASP A 133 -8.22 -0.60 -7.58
CA ASP A 133 -9.03 -1.74 -8.02
C ASP A 133 -8.21 -3.04 -8.03
N ALA A 134 -6.96 -2.97 -8.50
CA ALA A 134 -6.09 -4.13 -8.61
C ALA A 134 -5.58 -4.66 -7.26
N TYR A 135 -5.25 -3.79 -6.31
CA TYR A 135 -4.46 -4.18 -5.13
C TYR A 135 -5.07 -3.77 -3.78
N MET A 136 -6.03 -2.87 -3.74
CA MET A 136 -6.63 -2.39 -2.51
C MET A 136 -8.02 -2.99 -2.29
N ASP A 137 -8.45 -2.98 -1.04
CA ASP A 137 -9.78 -3.45 -0.65
C ASP A 137 -10.74 -2.29 -0.43
N TYR A 138 -10.19 -1.18 0.01
CA TYR A 138 -10.86 0.09 0.18
C TYR A 138 -10.01 1.21 -0.42
N GLY A 139 -10.63 2.23 -0.94
CA GLY A 139 -9.95 3.39 -1.48
C GLY A 139 -10.48 4.68 -0.89
N MET A 140 -9.58 5.58 -0.51
CA MET A 140 -9.98 6.93 -0.13
C MET A 140 -10.32 7.75 -1.38
N ILE A 141 -11.42 8.47 -1.32
CA ILE A 141 -11.77 9.46 -2.34
C ILE A 141 -10.69 10.55 -2.33
N LEU A 142 -10.28 10.95 -3.53
CA LEU A 142 -9.38 12.07 -3.68
C LEU A 142 -10.11 13.36 -3.35
N ASP A 143 -9.74 13.94 -2.21
CA ASP A 143 -10.27 15.22 -1.74
C ASP A 143 -9.27 16.32 -2.08
N ILE A 144 -9.68 17.20 -3.02
CA ILE A 144 -8.85 18.30 -3.52
C ILE A 144 -9.63 19.61 -3.41
#